data_0de5ff7190670a5880cfab1c8350c514
#
_entry.id   0de5ff7190670a5880cfab1c8350c514
#
_cell.length_a   1.000
_cell.length_b   1.000
_cell.length_c   1.000
_cell.angle_alpha   90.00
_cell.angle_beta   90.00
_cell.angle_gamma   90.00
#
_symmetry.space_group_name_H-M   'P 1'
#
loop_
_entity.id
_entity.type
_entity.pdbx_description
1 polymer ?
#
loop_
_entity_poly.entity_id
_entity_poly.type
_entity_poly.pdbx_seq_one_letter_code
_entity_poly.pdbx_strand_id
1 'polypeptide(L)'
;VALRGMSPEPCVVLLNHKAGEIQVRLEPVNVEALWAGYADPEGEPLIGFYALQQALFDRYAGEYTENKVRICAVGPAAKYTREGAIGSSTVRGGKLTPVVDWAGRGGLGSRLFRRHNVAAIVFGGDWEDPDLRDSAEIDAYFLEHFGKKTIQTSLGLTEKYRYVPEFETGGTFGVNMRDLNERILSFNYTSIYQPVEARLRQHENFILKHYLAQFNEETIKPKKFQNCGEPCPVVCKKMFGRYKKDYEPYHVLGPQVGVFDQRAAELLNDFTDAMGFDSIQTGGTLAWIMELVHEGLIDPLEFGLPPASEMRFGWADDPSHFDLAADSLKNARYAMDVLHAILFEPKADVFRYGIRVAAKKIDKRLGIRSIDRAVFISHGDEGCMVPNQYWVPGMLSPMPMMGKYFVHYGVEFLPPHALGRKNVERMTYELFNENSGICRFHRKWAEAITDEILQAHYGLQTDYKAHQFRLSREIYEREAPKIVYWESERVIDLVMGFLEQWEADGLRDPELLRWLERFRADKFAAARDYWQAVREGIHAAFQEGAGAIPDNFTPGQQKARQNPVP
;
A
#
# COMPACT_ATOMS: atom_id res chain seq x y z
N VAL A 1 1.76 14.80 -16.81
CA VAL A 1 0.97 14.43 -18.02
C VAL A 1 -0.51 14.49 -17.69
N ALA A 2 -1.30 15.21 -18.48
CA ALA A 2 -2.76 15.23 -18.38
C ALA A 2 -3.36 14.60 -19.65
N LEU A 3 -4.19 13.57 -19.47
CA LEU A 3 -4.85 12.86 -20.58
C LEU A 3 -6.30 13.29 -20.68
N ARG A 4 -6.74 13.59 -21.91
CA ARG A 4 -8.14 13.89 -22.25
C ARG A 4 -8.58 13.01 -23.41
N GLY A 5 -9.85 12.55 -23.37
CA GLY A 5 -10.40 11.68 -24.40
C GLY A 5 -9.97 10.22 -24.26
N MET A 6 -10.27 9.43 -25.28
CA MET A 6 -9.99 7.99 -25.36
C MET A 6 -9.42 7.70 -26.74
N SER A 7 -8.34 6.94 -26.81
CA SER A 7 -7.84 6.39 -28.06
C SER A 7 -8.84 5.37 -28.64
N PRO A 8 -9.01 5.29 -29.97
CA PRO A 8 -9.91 4.31 -30.60
C PRO A 8 -9.49 2.85 -30.31
N GLU A 9 -8.22 2.63 -30.09
CA GLU A 9 -7.62 1.33 -29.76
C GLU A 9 -6.58 1.46 -28.66
N PRO A 10 -6.18 0.37 -27.98
CA PRO A 10 -5.12 0.40 -26.99
C PRO A 10 -3.83 0.98 -27.55
N CYS A 11 -3.22 1.92 -26.84
CA CYS A 11 -2.03 2.62 -27.31
C CYS A 11 -0.99 2.81 -26.20
N VAL A 12 0.24 3.11 -26.65
CA VAL A 12 1.35 3.57 -25.83
C VAL A 12 1.56 5.06 -26.11
N VAL A 13 1.73 5.84 -25.05
CA VAL A 13 2.14 7.25 -25.14
C VAL A 13 3.66 7.32 -25.01
N LEU A 14 4.31 7.85 -26.03
CA LEU A 14 5.77 8.04 -26.05
C LEU A 14 6.09 9.51 -25.85
N LEU A 15 6.86 9.82 -24.82
CA LEU A 15 7.30 11.16 -24.45
C LEU A 15 8.83 11.19 -24.45
N ASN A 16 9.44 11.90 -25.39
CA ASN A 16 10.89 12.01 -25.49
C ASN A 16 11.31 13.48 -25.49
N HIS A 17 12.11 13.88 -24.51
CA HIS A 17 12.76 15.18 -24.52
C HIS A 17 14.04 15.05 -25.34
N LYS A 18 14.12 15.77 -26.45
CA LYS A 18 15.27 15.73 -27.36
C LYS A 18 15.57 17.14 -27.89
N ALA A 19 16.81 17.55 -27.72
CA ALA A 19 17.28 18.87 -28.17
C ALA A 19 16.43 20.06 -27.69
N GLY A 20 15.96 20.02 -26.44
CA GLY A 20 15.17 21.11 -25.85
C GLY A 20 13.66 21.04 -26.12
N GLU A 21 13.19 20.04 -26.88
CA GLU A 21 11.77 19.89 -27.20
C GLU A 21 11.20 18.56 -26.68
N ILE A 22 9.93 18.57 -26.29
CA ILE A 22 9.21 17.36 -25.91
C ILE A 22 8.45 16.83 -27.12
N GLN A 23 8.87 15.68 -27.61
CA GLN A 23 8.19 14.95 -28.68
C GLN A 23 7.16 14.03 -28.08
N VAL A 24 5.93 14.06 -28.62
CA VAL A 24 4.81 13.21 -28.18
C VAL A 24 4.33 12.37 -29.36
N ARG A 25 4.27 11.05 -29.16
CA ARG A 25 3.69 10.12 -30.14
C ARG A 25 2.69 9.19 -29.44
N LEU A 26 1.69 8.75 -30.20
CA LEU A 26 0.77 7.69 -29.78
C LEU A 26 0.92 6.54 -30.75
N GLU A 27 1.19 5.35 -30.26
CA GLU A 27 1.35 4.16 -31.08
C GLU A 27 0.40 3.05 -30.64
N PRO A 28 -0.32 2.41 -31.56
CA PRO A 28 -1.17 1.27 -31.26
C PRO A 28 -0.37 0.10 -30.69
N VAL A 29 -0.97 -0.66 -29.77
CA VAL A 29 -0.37 -1.84 -29.17
C VAL A 29 -1.41 -2.96 -28.98
N ASN A 30 -1.04 -4.17 -29.40
CA ASN A 30 -1.84 -5.35 -29.13
C ASN A 30 -1.53 -5.88 -27.71
N VAL A 31 -2.22 -5.34 -26.72
CA VAL A 31 -1.98 -5.69 -25.32
C VAL A 31 -2.31 -7.15 -25.01
N GLU A 32 -3.32 -7.74 -25.65
CA GLU A 32 -3.72 -9.12 -25.40
C GLU A 32 -2.61 -10.10 -25.79
N ALA A 33 -2.00 -9.89 -26.94
CA ALA A 33 -0.91 -10.72 -27.40
C ALA A 33 0.32 -10.58 -26.46
N LEU A 34 0.64 -9.36 -26.01
CA LEU A 34 1.76 -9.14 -25.11
C LEU A 34 1.49 -9.65 -23.70
N TRP A 35 0.29 -9.43 -23.14
CA TRP A 35 -0.06 -9.97 -21.82
C TRP A 35 -0.09 -11.50 -21.80
N ALA A 36 -0.41 -12.15 -22.92
CA ALA A 36 -0.39 -13.61 -23.03
C ALA A 36 1.03 -14.18 -22.93
N GLY A 37 2.04 -13.44 -23.35
CA GLY A 37 3.43 -13.87 -23.21
C GLY A 37 4.41 -13.06 -24.05
N TYR A 38 5.61 -12.88 -23.50
CA TYR A 38 6.78 -12.31 -24.17
C TYR A 38 8.04 -12.91 -23.54
N ALA A 39 9.05 -13.22 -24.32
CA ALA A 39 10.31 -13.71 -23.77
C ALA A 39 11.22 -12.53 -23.43
N ASP A 40 11.90 -12.60 -22.29
CA ASP A 40 12.97 -11.65 -21.98
C ASP A 40 14.23 -11.90 -22.83
N PRO A 41 15.25 -11.06 -22.78
CA PRO A 41 16.49 -11.25 -23.54
C PRO A 41 17.25 -12.54 -23.21
N GLU A 42 17.02 -13.13 -22.06
CA GLU A 42 17.58 -14.40 -21.61
C GLU A 42 16.72 -15.61 -22.06
N GLY A 43 15.54 -15.36 -22.63
CA GLY A 43 14.61 -16.38 -23.12
C GLY A 43 13.58 -16.85 -22.08
N GLU A 44 13.55 -16.23 -20.89
CA GLU A 44 12.58 -16.57 -19.86
C GLU A 44 11.19 -16.02 -20.20
N PRO A 45 10.11 -16.82 -20.00
CA PRO A 45 8.76 -16.40 -20.32
C PRO A 45 8.25 -15.38 -19.31
N LEU A 46 7.78 -14.25 -19.80
CA LEU A 46 7.08 -13.21 -19.05
C LEU A 46 5.62 -13.15 -19.44
N ILE A 47 4.74 -12.77 -18.49
CA ILE A 47 3.31 -12.59 -18.72
C ILE A 47 2.83 -11.24 -18.17
N GLY A 48 1.67 -10.79 -18.61
CA GLY A 48 0.96 -9.64 -18.08
C GLY A 48 1.77 -8.36 -18.14
N PHE A 49 1.85 -7.65 -17.01
CA PHE A 49 2.61 -6.40 -16.87
C PHE A 49 4.08 -6.55 -17.25
N TYR A 50 4.74 -7.63 -16.80
CA TYR A 50 6.16 -7.85 -17.08
C TYR A 50 6.42 -8.03 -18.57
N ALA A 51 5.58 -8.81 -19.25
CA ALA A 51 5.68 -9.04 -20.70
C ALA A 51 5.45 -7.75 -21.49
N LEU A 52 4.42 -6.97 -21.14
CA LEU A 52 4.16 -5.68 -21.79
C LEU A 52 5.34 -4.72 -21.61
N GLN A 53 5.84 -4.58 -20.37
CA GLN A 53 6.92 -3.66 -20.07
C GLN A 53 8.22 -4.04 -20.78
N GLN A 54 8.58 -5.33 -20.82
CA GLN A 54 9.78 -5.82 -21.51
C GLN A 54 9.66 -5.60 -23.02
N ALA A 55 8.54 -5.96 -23.64
CA ALA A 55 8.33 -5.75 -25.06
C ALA A 55 8.42 -4.27 -25.48
N LEU A 56 7.88 -3.37 -24.65
CA LEU A 56 7.98 -1.93 -24.90
C LEU A 56 9.41 -1.41 -24.69
N PHE A 57 10.13 -1.96 -23.71
CA PHE A 57 11.53 -1.62 -23.50
C PHE A 57 12.38 -2.02 -24.70
N ASP A 58 12.26 -3.25 -25.16
CA ASP A 58 13.03 -3.77 -26.32
C ASP A 58 12.72 -2.98 -27.59
N ARG A 59 11.47 -2.54 -27.74
CA ARG A 59 11.03 -1.78 -28.92
C ARG A 59 11.50 -0.32 -28.92
N TYR A 60 11.48 0.35 -27.76
CA TYR A 60 11.62 1.81 -27.71
C TYR A 60 12.84 2.31 -26.97
N ALA A 61 13.52 1.51 -26.12
CA ALA A 61 14.63 2.00 -25.29
C ALA A 61 15.76 2.63 -26.10
N GLY A 62 16.02 2.12 -27.30
CA GLY A 62 17.05 2.67 -28.21
C GLY A 62 16.77 4.08 -28.75
N GLU A 63 15.54 4.60 -28.58
CA GLU A 63 15.21 5.98 -28.97
C GLU A 63 15.54 7.01 -27.87
N TYR A 64 15.87 6.54 -26.67
CA TYR A 64 16.11 7.34 -25.47
C TYR A 64 17.56 7.27 -25.02
N THR A 65 17.98 8.22 -24.21
CA THR A 65 19.28 8.15 -23.55
C THR A 65 19.33 6.91 -22.64
N GLU A 66 20.40 6.15 -22.73
CA GLU A 66 20.61 4.94 -21.93
C GLU A 66 20.37 5.20 -20.44
N ASN A 67 19.68 4.26 -19.78
CA ASN A 67 19.26 4.34 -18.37
C ASN A 67 18.29 5.49 -17.99
N LYS A 68 17.97 6.39 -18.93
CA LYS A 68 17.02 7.51 -18.67
C LYS A 68 15.59 7.22 -19.13
N VAL A 69 15.34 6.10 -19.81
CA VAL A 69 13.99 5.68 -20.18
C VAL A 69 13.26 5.08 -19.00
N ARG A 70 11.97 5.40 -18.88
CA ARG A 70 11.04 4.81 -17.91
C ARG A 70 9.76 4.40 -18.59
N ILE A 71 9.17 3.30 -18.13
CA ILE A 71 7.93 2.75 -18.69
C ILE A 71 6.94 2.56 -17.53
N CYS A 72 5.91 3.38 -17.51
CA CYS A 72 4.75 3.17 -16.66
C CYS A 72 3.72 2.35 -17.44
N ALA A 73 3.50 1.11 -17.05
CA ALA A 73 2.63 0.19 -17.78
C ALA A 73 1.55 -0.43 -16.87
N VAL A 74 0.51 -1.01 -17.47
CA VAL A 74 -0.55 -1.72 -16.77
C VAL A 74 -0.60 -3.20 -17.18
N GLY A 75 -1.13 -4.04 -16.29
CA GLY A 75 -1.41 -5.44 -16.59
C GLY A 75 -2.89 -5.71 -16.92
N PRO A 76 -3.27 -6.98 -17.12
CA PRO A 76 -4.65 -7.40 -17.44
C PRO A 76 -5.71 -6.87 -16.47
N ALA A 77 -5.40 -6.74 -15.17
CA ALA A 77 -6.33 -6.23 -14.16
C ALA A 77 -6.88 -4.84 -14.53
N ALA A 78 -6.08 -4.00 -15.19
CA ALA A 78 -6.49 -2.67 -15.62
C ALA A 78 -7.65 -2.69 -16.63
N LYS A 79 -7.71 -3.72 -17.47
CA LYS A 79 -8.81 -3.88 -18.45
C LYS A 79 -10.07 -4.45 -17.79
N TYR A 80 -9.92 -5.49 -17.00
CA TYR A 80 -11.05 -6.31 -16.56
C TYR A 80 -11.63 -5.88 -15.21
N THR A 81 -10.86 -5.18 -14.37
CA THR A 81 -11.29 -4.84 -13.00
C THR A 81 -11.23 -3.34 -12.71
N ARG A 82 -11.63 -2.96 -11.49
CA ARG A 82 -11.44 -1.60 -10.94
C ARG A 82 -10.15 -1.49 -10.10
N GLU A 83 -9.39 -2.57 -9.98
CA GLU A 83 -8.26 -2.71 -9.06
C GLU A 83 -6.91 -2.76 -9.78
N GLY A 84 -6.86 -2.32 -11.05
CA GLY A 84 -5.61 -2.27 -11.82
C GLY A 84 -4.67 -1.16 -11.36
N ALA A 85 -3.41 -1.51 -11.21
CA ALA A 85 -2.30 -0.63 -10.84
C ALA A 85 -1.48 -0.19 -12.06
N ILE A 86 -0.57 0.78 -11.85
CA ILE A 86 0.46 1.17 -12.82
C ILE A 86 1.81 0.80 -12.21
N GLY A 87 2.59 0.01 -12.91
CA GLY A 87 3.93 -0.39 -12.49
C GLY A 87 5.02 0.23 -13.36
N SER A 88 6.23 0.34 -12.80
CA SER A 88 7.43 0.79 -13.53
C SER A 88 8.66 0.13 -12.94
N SER A 89 9.42 -0.61 -13.76
CA SER A 89 10.74 -1.12 -13.38
C SER A 89 11.81 -0.05 -13.54
N THR A 90 12.81 -0.09 -12.69
CA THR A 90 14.01 0.74 -12.88
C THR A 90 14.88 0.18 -13.99
N VAL A 91 15.60 1.06 -14.69
CA VAL A 91 16.57 0.69 -15.75
C VAL A 91 17.98 0.89 -15.21
N ARG A 92 18.85 -0.10 -15.42
CA ARG A 92 20.26 -0.05 -15.04
C ARG A 92 21.10 -0.86 -16.02
N GLY A 93 22.19 -0.27 -16.50
CA GLY A 93 23.08 -0.93 -17.46
C GLY A 93 22.36 -1.36 -18.74
N GLY A 94 21.45 -0.51 -19.24
CA GLY A 94 20.68 -0.79 -20.45
C GLY A 94 19.64 -1.91 -20.34
N LYS A 95 19.28 -2.34 -19.13
CA LYS A 95 18.30 -3.42 -18.88
C LYS A 95 17.25 -3.01 -17.83
N LEU A 96 16.05 -3.56 -17.94
CA LEU A 96 15.08 -3.52 -16.88
C LEU A 96 15.57 -4.33 -15.67
N THR A 97 15.37 -3.81 -14.48
CA THR A 97 15.68 -4.53 -13.25
C THR A 97 14.41 -5.17 -12.68
N PRO A 98 14.52 -6.18 -11.80
CA PRO A 98 13.36 -6.76 -11.14
C PRO A 98 12.74 -5.84 -10.05
N VAL A 99 13.28 -4.65 -9.84
CA VAL A 99 12.75 -3.69 -8.88
C VAL A 99 11.63 -2.90 -9.54
N VAL A 100 10.39 -3.24 -9.20
CA VAL A 100 9.19 -2.54 -9.67
C VAL A 100 8.67 -1.62 -8.59
N ASP A 101 8.32 -0.40 -8.98
CA ASP A 101 7.57 0.54 -8.16
C ASP A 101 6.15 0.70 -8.70
N TRP A 102 5.18 0.75 -7.78
CA TRP A 102 3.77 0.73 -8.11
C TRP A 102 3.06 2.00 -7.67
N ALA A 103 2.35 2.66 -8.60
CA ALA A 103 1.20 3.49 -8.27
C ALA A 103 0.00 2.55 -8.07
N GLY A 104 0.04 1.82 -6.94
CA GLY A 104 -0.76 0.63 -6.71
C GLY A 104 -2.21 0.93 -6.33
N ARG A 105 -2.42 1.95 -5.47
CA ARG A 105 -3.71 2.18 -4.83
C ARG A 105 -4.64 3.08 -5.65
N GLY A 106 -5.96 2.83 -5.51
CA GLY A 106 -7.00 3.70 -6.07
C GLY A 106 -7.43 3.39 -7.50
N GLY A 107 -6.99 2.29 -8.10
CA GLY A 107 -7.42 1.85 -9.43
C GLY A 107 -6.96 2.75 -10.59
N LEU A 108 -5.82 3.42 -10.42
CA LEU A 108 -5.29 4.35 -11.43
C LEU A 108 -4.97 3.64 -12.75
N GLY A 109 -4.47 2.41 -12.72
CA GLY A 109 -4.24 1.59 -13.91
C GLY A 109 -5.52 1.29 -14.67
N SER A 110 -6.58 0.90 -13.94
CA SER A 110 -7.91 0.67 -14.54
C SER A 110 -8.47 1.96 -15.15
N ARG A 111 -8.27 3.10 -14.49
CA ARG A 111 -8.69 4.39 -15.03
C ARG A 111 -7.91 4.77 -16.30
N LEU A 112 -6.59 4.58 -16.30
CA LEU A 112 -5.70 4.84 -17.42
C LEU A 112 -6.14 4.03 -18.65
N PHE A 113 -6.33 2.73 -18.47
CA PHE A 113 -6.68 1.84 -19.57
C PHE A 113 -8.15 2.01 -20.00
N ARG A 114 -9.11 1.87 -19.09
CA ARG A 114 -10.55 1.83 -19.44
C ARG A 114 -11.11 3.19 -19.86
N ARG A 115 -10.51 4.30 -19.39
CA ARG A 115 -10.98 5.66 -19.73
C ARG A 115 -10.27 6.26 -20.92
N HIS A 116 -9.02 5.83 -21.17
CA HIS A 116 -8.17 6.46 -22.18
C HIS A 116 -7.64 5.49 -23.24
N ASN A 117 -7.80 4.18 -23.07
CA ASN A 117 -7.15 3.11 -23.86
C ASN A 117 -5.61 3.23 -23.86
N VAL A 118 -5.01 3.76 -22.79
CA VAL A 118 -3.57 3.87 -22.65
C VAL A 118 -3.04 2.69 -21.85
N ALA A 119 -2.22 1.86 -22.47
CA ALA A 119 -1.60 0.69 -21.87
C ALA A 119 -0.29 1.00 -21.16
N ALA A 120 0.43 2.00 -21.67
CA ALA A 120 1.70 2.44 -21.09
C ALA A 120 2.02 3.87 -21.48
N ILE A 121 2.89 4.48 -20.66
CA ILE A 121 3.57 5.74 -20.96
C ILE A 121 5.07 5.46 -20.91
N VAL A 122 5.75 5.63 -22.02
CA VAL A 122 7.21 5.56 -22.13
C VAL A 122 7.74 6.97 -22.14
N PHE A 123 8.66 7.29 -21.23
CA PHE A 123 9.20 8.64 -21.15
C PHE A 123 10.68 8.65 -20.80
N GLY A 124 11.35 9.72 -21.20
CA GLY A 124 12.76 9.93 -20.97
C GLY A 124 13.27 11.09 -21.81
N GLY A 125 14.58 11.13 -22.02
CA GLY A 125 15.19 12.16 -22.84
C GLY A 125 16.67 12.37 -22.58
N ASP A 126 17.19 13.42 -23.20
CA ASP A 126 18.59 13.83 -23.12
C ASP A 126 18.86 14.94 -22.09
N TRP A 127 17.80 15.44 -21.44
CA TRP A 127 17.95 16.50 -20.45
C TRP A 127 18.75 16.03 -19.23
N GLU A 128 19.66 16.86 -18.78
CA GLU A 128 20.43 16.68 -17.54
C GLU A 128 20.25 17.89 -16.65
N ASP A 129 19.97 17.64 -15.37
CA ASP A 129 19.92 18.67 -14.37
C ASP A 129 21.35 19.07 -13.98
N PRO A 130 21.79 20.31 -14.27
CA PRO A 130 23.13 20.74 -13.91
C PRO A 130 23.32 20.82 -12.38
N ASP A 131 22.25 21.06 -11.63
CA ASP A 131 22.31 21.26 -10.18
C ASP A 131 22.59 19.97 -9.41
N LEU A 132 22.33 18.80 -10.00
CA LEU A 132 22.64 17.49 -9.38
C LEU A 132 24.15 17.15 -9.34
N ARG A 133 25.02 18.01 -9.88
CA ARG A 133 26.45 17.70 -10.04
C ARG A 133 27.31 18.10 -8.86
N ASP A 134 26.88 19.04 -8.05
CA ASP A 134 27.70 19.53 -6.91
C ASP A 134 27.33 18.88 -5.60
N SER A 135 27.84 17.66 -5.39
CA SER A 135 27.68 16.94 -4.15
C SER A 135 28.39 17.61 -2.95
N ALA A 136 29.38 18.45 -3.21
CA ALA A 136 30.11 19.14 -2.15
C ALA A 136 29.28 20.31 -1.59
N GLU A 137 28.60 21.05 -2.44
CA GLU A 137 27.68 22.12 -2.04
C GLU A 137 26.50 21.56 -1.25
N ILE A 138 25.89 20.46 -1.74
CA ILE A 138 24.81 19.77 -1.03
C ILE A 138 25.28 19.27 0.35
N ASP A 139 26.47 18.67 0.44
CA ASP A 139 27.04 18.21 1.70
C ASP A 139 27.32 19.38 2.66
N ALA A 140 27.79 20.52 2.16
CA ALA A 140 28.02 21.72 2.99
C ALA A 140 26.70 22.26 3.54
N TYR A 141 25.66 22.35 2.72
CA TYR A 141 24.32 22.75 3.13
C TYR A 141 23.75 21.83 4.23
N PHE A 142 23.88 20.53 4.05
CA PHE A 142 23.43 19.55 5.07
C PHE A 142 24.26 19.62 6.38
N LEU A 143 25.56 19.90 6.29
CA LEU A 143 26.39 20.11 7.47
C LEU A 143 25.94 21.35 8.27
N GLU A 144 25.61 22.43 7.59
CA GLU A 144 25.10 23.64 8.21
C GLU A 144 23.76 23.41 8.91
N HIS A 145 22.79 22.75 8.24
CA HIS A 145 21.43 22.60 8.76
C HIS A 145 21.26 21.43 9.74
N PHE A 146 21.98 20.35 9.56
CA PHE A 146 21.80 19.08 10.30
C PHE A 146 23.05 18.62 11.05
N GLY A 147 24.18 19.32 10.92
CA GLY A 147 25.44 18.93 11.52
C GLY A 147 26.04 17.63 10.97
N LYS A 148 25.52 17.13 9.84
CA LYS A 148 25.94 15.86 9.21
C LYS A 148 25.82 15.99 7.71
N LYS A 149 26.69 15.31 6.96
CA LYS A 149 26.58 15.21 5.51
C LYS A 149 25.30 14.51 5.06
N THR A 150 24.89 14.74 3.81
CA THR A 150 23.67 14.18 3.19
C THR A 150 23.51 12.69 3.43
N ILE A 151 24.56 11.90 3.15
CA ILE A 151 24.55 10.44 3.36
C ILE A 151 24.33 10.09 4.82
N GLN A 152 25.04 10.74 5.74
CA GLN A 152 24.93 10.46 7.17
C GLN A 152 23.55 10.84 7.73
N THR A 153 22.98 11.96 7.27
CA THR A 153 21.63 12.38 7.62
C THR A 153 20.59 11.35 7.14
N SER A 154 20.66 10.95 5.87
CA SER A 154 19.76 9.95 5.29
C SER A 154 19.86 8.59 6.00
N LEU A 155 21.06 8.11 6.27
CA LEU A 155 21.28 6.83 6.96
C LEU A 155 20.74 6.84 8.39
N GLY A 156 20.99 7.93 9.14
CA GLY A 156 20.53 8.04 10.53
C GLY A 156 19.01 8.10 10.68
N LEU A 157 18.30 8.68 9.70
CA LEU A 157 16.83 8.79 9.74
C LEU A 157 16.11 7.49 9.32
N THR A 158 16.82 6.58 8.68
CA THR A 158 16.22 5.39 8.03
C THR A 158 16.85 4.08 8.46
N GLU A 159 17.63 4.10 9.53
CA GLU A 159 18.42 2.96 10.01
C GLU A 159 17.58 1.69 10.17
N LYS A 160 16.42 1.78 10.79
CA LYS A 160 15.51 0.65 11.01
C LYS A 160 15.07 -0.05 9.71
N TYR A 161 15.01 0.66 8.59
CA TYR A 161 14.62 0.06 7.30
C TYR A 161 15.78 -0.59 6.57
N ARG A 162 17.03 -0.25 6.93
CA ARG A 162 18.20 -0.93 6.38
C ARG A 162 18.44 -2.26 7.08
N TYR A 163 18.68 -2.21 8.36
CA TYR A 163 18.93 -3.32 9.25
C TYR A 163 18.93 -2.82 10.69
N VAL A 164 18.30 -3.53 11.57
CA VAL A 164 18.32 -3.23 13.01
C VAL A 164 19.08 -4.36 13.70
N PRO A 165 20.35 -4.12 14.18
CA PRO A 165 21.17 -5.17 14.78
C PRO A 165 20.51 -5.84 15.98
N GLU A 166 19.84 -5.06 16.82
CA GLU A 166 19.11 -5.53 18.00
C GLU A 166 18.01 -6.56 17.64
N PHE A 167 17.41 -6.43 16.46
CA PHE A 167 16.30 -7.27 16.00
C PHE A 167 16.72 -8.28 14.94
N GLU A 168 17.95 -8.23 14.50
CA GLU A 168 18.51 -9.08 13.44
C GLU A 168 17.71 -9.09 12.15
N THR A 169 16.96 -8.02 11.87
CA THR A 169 16.11 -7.87 10.70
C THR A 169 16.13 -6.44 10.17
N GLY A 170 15.40 -6.19 9.06
CA GLY A 170 15.31 -4.87 8.46
C GLY A 170 14.30 -4.85 7.30
N GLY A 171 14.17 -3.68 6.65
CA GLY A 171 13.15 -3.46 5.63
C GLY A 171 11.75 -3.31 6.22
N THR A 172 10.79 -2.93 5.38
CA THR A 172 9.40 -2.78 5.84
C THR A 172 8.79 -4.11 6.27
N PHE A 173 9.12 -5.20 5.58
CA PHE A 173 8.68 -6.54 5.93
C PHE A 173 9.19 -6.94 7.32
N GLY A 174 10.51 -6.95 7.52
CA GLY A 174 11.11 -7.48 8.74
C GLY A 174 10.67 -6.73 9.99
N VAL A 175 10.73 -5.39 9.96
CA VAL A 175 10.37 -4.55 11.10
C VAL A 175 8.88 -4.70 11.47
N ASN A 176 7.98 -4.64 10.49
CA ASN A 176 6.55 -4.71 10.81
C ASN A 176 6.11 -6.13 11.19
N MET A 177 6.59 -7.18 10.49
CA MET A 177 6.23 -8.56 10.83
C MET A 177 6.69 -8.96 12.23
N ARG A 178 7.87 -8.47 12.65
CA ARG A 178 8.38 -8.70 14.00
C ARG A 178 7.48 -8.11 15.09
N ASP A 179 6.91 -6.93 14.84
CA ASP A 179 6.24 -6.13 15.87
C ASP A 179 4.71 -6.33 15.90
N LEU A 180 4.16 -7.32 15.16
CA LEU A 180 2.72 -7.58 15.15
C LEU A 180 2.18 -8.01 16.51
N ASN A 181 2.85 -8.95 17.16
CA ASN A 181 2.45 -9.51 18.45
C ASN A 181 0.95 -9.91 18.46
N GLU A 182 0.22 -9.53 19.49
CA GLU A 182 -1.23 -9.75 19.63
C GLU A 182 -2.09 -9.01 18.58
N ARG A 183 -1.50 -8.09 17.82
CA ARG A 183 -2.16 -7.33 16.75
C ARG A 183 -2.06 -7.98 15.38
N ILE A 184 -1.64 -9.24 15.32
CA ILE A 184 -1.64 -9.99 14.05
C ILE A 184 -3.02 -10.05 13.43
N LEU A 185 -3.09 -9.72 12.14
CA LEU A 185 -4.31 -9.84 11.33
C LEU A 185 -4.14 -10.97 10.33
N SER A 186 -4.99 -11.98 10.40
CA SER A 186 -4.92 -13.18 9.55
C SER A 186 -6.30 -13.73 9.22
N PHE A 187 -6.39 -14.54 8.16
CA PHE A 187 -7.60 -15.21 7.71
C PHE A 187 -8.80 -14.26 7.61
N ASN A 188 -8.68 -13.24 6.76
CA ASN A 188 -9.67 -12.17 6.61
C ASN A 188 -10.04 -11.50 7.94
N TYR A 189 -9.02 -11.12 8.73
CA TYR A 189 -9.18 -10.46 10.04
C TYR A 189 -9.85 -11.32 11.13
N THR A 190 -10.10 -12.62 10.92
CA THR A 190 -10.75 -13.46 11.94
C THR A 190 -9.92 -13.66 13.21
N SER A 191 -8.62 -13.35 13.13
CA SER A 191 -7.72 -13.29 14.30
C SER A 191 -8.22 -12.39 15.42
N ILE A 192 -8.98 -11.31 15.11
CA ILE A 192 -9.51 -10.39 16.12
C ILE A 192 -10.48 -11.04 17.09
N TYR A 193 -11.12 -12.15 16.69
CA TYR A 193 -12.05 -12.93 17.51
C TYR A 193 -11.37 -13.99 18.39
N GLN A 194 -10.04 -14.12 18.27
CA GLN A 194 -9.27 -15.10 19.02
C GLN A 194 -8.73 -14.50 20.32
N PRO A 195 -8.59 -15.31 21.38
CA PRO A 195 -7.91 -14.88 22.61
C PRO A 195 -6.50 -14.34 22.34
N VAL A 196 -6.04 -13.41 23.18
CA VAL A 196 -4.70 -12.80 23.07
C VAL A 196 -3.61 -13.86 23.01
N GLU A 197 -3.68 -14.87 23.88
CA GLU A 197 -2.70 -15.95 23.94
C GLU A 197 -2.65 -16.78 22.65
N ALA A 198 -3.79 -16.99 21.99
CA ALA A 198 -3.84 -17.69 20.70
C ALA A 198 -3.22 -16.84 19.59
N ARG A 199 -3.48 -15.53 19.58
CA ARG A 199 -2.87 -14.59 18.63
C ARG A 199 -1.35 -14.50 18.83
N LEU A 200 -0.87 -14.45 20.06
CA LEU A 200 0.56 -14.48 20.40
C LEU A 200 1.21 -15.82 19.97
N ARG A 201 0.54 -16.97 20.18
CA ARG A 201 1.04 -18.26 19.67
C ARG A 201 1.12 -18.27 18.14
N GLN A 202 0.12 -17.75 17.44
CA GLN A 202 0.18 -17.66 15.97
C GLN A 202 1.35 -16.78 15.53
N HIS A 203 1.52 -15.60 16.15
CA HIS A 203 2.63 -14.71 15.84
C HIS A 203 3.98 -15.39 16.09
N GLU A 204 4.17 -16.01 17.26
CA GLU A 204 5.40 -16.71 17.60
C GLU A 204 5.70 -17.86 16.62
N ASN A 205 4.74 -18.76 16.39
CA ASN A 205 4.98 -20.00 15.67
C ASN A 205 4.95 -19.82 14.14
N PHE A 206 4.05 -18.98 13.60
CA PHE A 206 3.85 -18.84 12.17
C PHE A 206 4.67 -17.70 11.59
N ILE A 207 4.75 -16.57 12.32
CA ILE A 207 5.47 -15.39 11.84
C ILE A 207 6.94 -15.43 12.28
N LEU A 208 7.23 -15.40 13.58
CA LEU A 208 8.62 -15.24 14.06
C LEU A 208 9.49 -16.46 13.72
N LYS A 209 9.00 -17.67 14.02
CA LYS A 209 9.79 -18.91 13.84
C LYS A 209 9.83 -19.42 12.40
N HIS A 210 8.92 -18.99 11.53
CA HIS A 210 8.87 -19.48 10.14
C HIS A 210 8.95 -18.35 9.12
N TYR A 211 7.92 -17.54 8.96
CA TYR A 211 7.81 -16.57 7.88
C TYR A 211 8.90 -15.49 7.90
N LEU A 212 9.14 -14.92 9.07
CA LEU A 212 10.21 -13.95 9.28
C LEU A 212 11.59 -14.61 9.32
N ALA A 213 11.71 -15.81 9.90
CA ALA A 213 12.97 -16.55 9.90
C ALA A 213 13.45 -16.86 8.48
N GLN A 214 12.58 -17.35 7.59
CA GLN A 214 12.91 -17.55 6.17
C GLN A 214 13.39 -16.23 5.52
N PHE A 215 12.65 -15.14 5.72
CA PHE A 215 13.04 -13.83 5.19
C PHE A 215 14.43 -13.40 5.67
N ASN A 216 14.72 -13.55 6.96
CA ASN A 216 16.01 -13.17 7.52
C ASN A 216 17.15 -14.01 6.94
N GLU A 217 16.97 -15.33 6.80
CA GLU A 217 17.97 -16.22 6.20
C GLU A 217 18.27 -15.88 4.74
N GLU A 218 17.23 -15.64 3.95
CA GLU A 218 17.34 -15.52 2.51
C GLU A 218 17.64 -14.10 2.03
N THR A 219 17.18 -13.10 2.77
CA THR A 219 17.20 -11.71 2.31
C THR A 219 18.10 -10.82 3.16
N ILE A 220 18.09 -10.98 4.49
CA ILE A 220 18.85 -10.12 5.39
C ILE A 220 20.29 -10.62 5.56
N LYS A 221 20.49 -11.90 5.87
CA LYS A 221 21.84 -12.47 6.09
C LYS A 221 22.74 -12.38 4.85
N PRO A 222 22.28 -12.67 3.62
CA PRO A 222 23.08 -12.48 2.42
C PRO A 222 23.41 -11.02 2.11
N LYS A 223 22.77 -10.05 2.77
CA LYS A 223 23.00 -8.60 2.60
C LYS A 223 22.97 -8.13 1.14
N LYS A 224 22.08 -8.68 0.32
CA LYS A 224 21.87 -8.22 -1.04
C LYS A 224 21.05 -6.93 -1.00
N PHE A 225 21.74 -5.80 -1.16
CA PHE A 225 21.12 -4.49 -1.14
C PHE A 225 20.88 -3.99 -2.57
N GLN A 226 19.63 -3.69 -2.87
CA GLN A 226 19.24 -2.99 -4.11
C GLN A 226 18.44 -1.76 -3.73
N ASN A 227 18.73 -0.63 -4.37
CA ASN A 227 17.92 0.57 -4.23
C ASN A 227 16.77 0.58 -5.26
N CYS A 228 15.84 1.52 -5.12
CA CYS A 228 14.69 1.70 -6.02
C CYS A 228 15.01 2.42 -7.33
N GLY A 229 16.27 2.70 -7.59
CA GLY A 229 16.73 3.48 -8.74
C GLY A 229 17.04 4.93 -8.42
N GLU A 230 16.62 5.43 -7.27
CA GLU A 230 17.01 6.74 -6.75
C GLU A 230 18.45 6.71 -6.21
N PRO A 231 19.19 7.82 -6.24
CA PRO A 231 20.54 7.94 -5.69
C PRO A 231 20.49 8.00 -4.15
N CYS A 232 19.98 6.96 -3.52
CA CYS A 232 19.71 6.92 -2.10
C CYS A 232 20.50 5.81 -1.41
N PRO A 233 21.26 6.12 -0.34
CA PRO A 233 22.08 5.14 0.38
C PRO A 233 21.27 4.24 1.32
N VAL A 234 19.97 4.50 1.52
CA VAL A 234 19.13 3.81 2.50
C VAL A 234 18.96 2.33 2.20
N VAL A 235 18.84 1.98 0.92
CA VAL A 235 18.67 0.58 0.48
C VAL A 235 17.58 -0.14 1.29
N CYS A 236 16.43 0.52 1.44
CA CYS A 236 15.31 0.00 2.24
C CYS A 236 14.60 -1.17 1.58
N LYS A 237 14.67 -1.31 0.26
CA LYS A 237 14.10 -2.44 -0.47
C LYS A 237 14.90 -3.71 -0.19
N LYS A 238 14.19 -4.79 0.07
CA LYS A 238 14.75 -6.10 0.33
C LYS A 238 14.31 -7.05 -0.77
N MET A 239 15.31 -7.64 -1.43
CA MET A 239 15.10 -8.50 -2.60
C MET A 239 15.60 -9.92 -2.31
N PHE A 240 14.80 -10.91 -2.72
CA PHE A 240 15.25 -12.28 -2.88
C PHE A 240 15.05 -12.68 -4.35
N GLY A 241 16.14 -12.83 -5.10
CA GLY A 241 16.03 -12.96 -6.54
C GLY A 241 15.29 -11.76 -7.15
N ARG A 242 14.19 -12.02 -7.85
CA ARG A 242 13.32 -10.99 -8.43
C ARG A 242 12.24 -10.48 -7.48
N TYR A 243 12.00 -11.13 -6.35
CA TYR A 243 10.91 -10.84 -5.43
C TYR A 243 11.25 -9.69 -4.50
N LYS A 244 10.48 -8.61 -4.58
CA LYS A 244 10.56 -7.47 -3.68
C LYS A 244 9.73 -7.72 -2.42
N LYS A 245 10.38 -7.74 -1.26
CA LYS A 245 9.75 -8.06 0.03
C LYS A 245 9.29 -6.80 0.75
N ASP A 246 8.07 -6.38 0.50
CA ASP A 246 7.43 -5.26 1.22
C ASP A 246 6.36 -5.80 2.18
N TYR A 247 6.13 -5.10 3.30
CA TYR A 247 5.24 -5.56 4.36
C TYR A 247 3.79 -5.72 3.92
N GLU A 248 3.21 -4.66 3.34
CA GLU A 248 1.78 -4.66 3.08
C GLU A 248 1.35 -5.73 2.07
N PRO A 249 1.99 -5.89 0.90
CA PRO A 249 1.67 -6.98 -0.02
C PRO A 249 1.86 -8.36 0.61
N TYR A 250 2.99 -8.59 1.30
CA TYR A 250 3.30 -9.86 1.93
C TYR A 250 2.49 -10.14 3.20
N HIS A 251 1.75 -9.17 3.75
CA HIS A 251 0.79 -9.41 4.81
C HIS A 251 -0.60 -9.73 4.25
N VAL A 252 -1.08 -8.95 3.28
CA VAL A 252 -2.41 -9.14 2.73
C VAL A 252 -2.51 -10.37 1.82
N LEU A 253 -1.46 -10.67 1.03
CA LEU A 253 -1.30 -11.90 0.26
C LEU A 253 -0.50 -12.98 1.01
N GLY A 254 -0.34 -12.79 2.29
CA GLY A 254 0.26 -13.68 3.27
C GLY A 254 -0.76 -14.08 4.33
N PRO A 255 -0.57 -13.69 5.60
CA PRO A 255 -1.45 -14.07 6.72
C PRO A 255 -2.95 -13.87 6.47
N GLN A 256 -3.37 -12.82 5.77
CA GLN A 256 -4.78 -12.56 5.49
C GLN A 256 -5.44 -13.63 4.63
N VAL A 257 -4.70 -14.24 3.73
CA VAL A 257 -5.18 -15.37 2.89
C VAL A 257 -4.68 -16.73 3.40
N GLY A 258 -4.16 -16.78 4.63
CA GLY A 258 -3.67 -18.02 5.24
C GLY A 258 -2.36 -18.54 4.63
N VAL A 259 -1.48 -17.63 4.22
CA VAL A 259 -0.15 -17.94 3.66
C VAL A 259 0.92 -17.43 4.62
N PHE A 260 1.70 -18.35 5.18
CA PHE A 260 2.74 -18.09 6.18
C PHE A 260 4.12 -18.60 5.76
N ASP A 261 4.30 -18.93 4.48
CA ASP A 261 5.55 -19.42 3.90
C ASP A 261 6.04 -18.46 2.80
N GLN A 262 7.35 -18.18 2.77
CA GLN A 262 7.92 -17.21 1.83
C GLN A 262 7.78 -17.67 0.37
N ARG A 263 7.94 -18.97 0.07
CA ARG A 263 7.82 -19.51 -1.30
C ARG A 263 6.40 -19.36 -1.83
N ALA A 264 5.43 -19.68 -0.97
CA ALA A 264 4.01 -19.54 -1.31
C ALA A 264 3.61 -18.07 -1.50
N ALA A 265 4.07 -17.18 -0.60
CA ALA A 265 3.81 -15.75 -0.70
C ALA A 265 4.45 -15.12 -1.94
N GLU A 266 5.68 -15.53 -2.32
CA GLU A 266 6.35 -15.08 -3.53
C GLU A 266 5.57 -15.41 -4.79
N LEU A 267 5.08 -16.64 -4.91
CA LEU A 267 4.28 -17.07 -6.07
C LEU A 267 3.02 -16.20 -6.21
N LEU A 268 2.29 -16.01 -5.12
CA LEU A 268 1.04 -15.23 -5.15
C LEU A 268 1.30 -13.74 -5.40
N ASN A 269 2.31 -13.14 -4.77
CA ASN A 269 2.67 -11.74 -5.02
C ASN A 269 3.13 -11.52 -6.46
N ASP A 270 4.01 -12.38 -6.98
CA ASP A 270 4.52 -12.28 -8.35
C ASP A 270 3.40 -12.41 -9.39
N PHE A 271 2.47 -13.35 -9.19
CA PHE A 271 1.30 -13.48 -10.05
C PHE A 271 0.39 -12.25 -9.99
N THR A 272 0.16 -11.71 -8.79
CA THR A 272 -0.65 -10.50 -8.58
C THR A 272 -0.03 -9.29 -9.27
N ASP A 273 1.30 -9.13 -9.17
CA ASP A 273 2.08 -8.11 -9.84
C ASP A 273 2.07 -8.32 -11.38
N ALA A 274 2.28 -9.54 -11.86
CA ALA A 274 2.20 -9.86 -13.28
C ALA A 274 0.83 -9.51 -13.87
N MET A 275 -0.24 -9.79 -13.16
CA MET A 275 -1.60 -9.41 -13.59
C MET A 275 -1.87 -7.90 -13.41
N GLY A 276 -1.02 -7.16 -12.71
CA GLY A 276 -1.10 -5.70 -12.53
C GLY A 276 -2.19 -5.25 -11.57
N PHE A 277 -2.45 -6.00 -10.51
CA PHE A 277 -3.42 -5.65 -9.48
C PHE A 277 -2.87 -4.68 -8.43
N ASP A 278 -3.75 -3.90 -7.79
CA ASP A 278 -3.53 -3.32 -6.46
C ASP A 278 -3.48 -4.46 -5.44
N SER A 279 -2.29 -4.89 -5.05
CA SER A 279 -2.10 -6.06 -4.17
C SER A 279 -2.85 -5.93 -2.85
N ILE A 280 -2.93 -4.73 -2.25
CA ILE A 280 -3.59 -4.52 -0.96
C ILE A 280 -5.11 -4.63 -1.10
N GLN A 281 -5.68 -3.96 -2.11
CA GLN A 281 -7.10 -4.01 -2.39
C GLN A 281 -7.56 -5.43 -2.74
N THR A 282 -6.83 -6.05 -3.67
CA THR A 282 -7.12 -7.38 -4.17
C THR A 282 -6.92 -8.46 -3.12
N GLY A 283 -5.88 -8.35 -2.30
CA GLY A 283 -5.64 -9.29 -1.20
C GLY A 283 -6.76 -9.29 -0.15
N GLY A 284 -7.33 -8.10 0.17
CA GLY A 284 -8.51 -8.04 1.03
C GLY A 284 -9.77 -8.63 0.36
N THR A 285 -9.94 -8.44 -0.95
CA THR A 285 -11.00 -9.06 -1.73
C THR A 285 -10.85 -10.59 -1.75
N LEU A 286 -9.63 -11.10 -1.97
CA LEU A 286 -9.32 -12.53 -1.91
C LEU A 286 -9.59 -13.15 -0.55
N ALA A 287 -9.11 -12.52 0.52
CA ALA A 287 -9.31 -12.99 1.89
C ALA A 287 -10.80 -13.13 2.22
N TRP A 288 -11.60 -12.13 1.82
CA TRP A 288 -13.05 -12.15 1.97
C TRP A 288 -13.70 -13.27 1.14
N ILE A 289 -13.34 -13.46 -0.14
CA ILE A 289 -13.87 -14.55 -0.98
C ILE A 289 -13.53 -15.91 -0.36
N MET A 290 -12.28 -16.12 0.07
CA MET A 290 -11.83 -17.37 0.67
C MET A 290 -12.60 -17.71 1.96
N GLU A 291 -12.91 -16.73 2.78
CA GLU A 291 -13.74 -16.92 3.96
C GLU A 291 -15.19 -17.30 3.59
N LEU A 292 -15.80 -16.60 2.61
CA LEU A 292 -17.16 -16.93 2.17
C LEU A 292 -17.27 -18.37 1.66
N VAL A 293 -16.28 -18.82 0.89
CA VAL A 293 -16.21 -20.19 0.39
C VAL A 293 -15.96 -21.17 1.54
N HIS A 294 -15.04 -20.85 2.46
CA HIS A 294 -14.72 -21.70 3.61
C HIS A 294 -15.92 -21.93 4.53
N GLU A 295 -16.69 -20.88 4.78
CA GLU A 295 -17.90 -20.95 5.61
C GLU A 295 -19.13 -21.50 4.86
N GLY A 296 -19.00 -21.80 3.57
CA GLY A 296 -20.11 -22.30 2.74
C GLY A 296 -21.20 -21.25 2.49
N LEU A 297 -20.90 -19.96 2.61
CA LEU A 297 -21.85 -18.88 2.36
C LEU A 297 -22.11 -18.66 0.87
N ILE A 298 -21.16 -19.04 0.03
CA ILE A 298 -21.30 -19.09 -1.43
C ILE A 298 -20.85 -20.45 -1.94
N ASP A 299 -21.52 -20.96 -2.96
CA ASP A 299 -21.01 -22.09 -3.74
C ASP A 299 -19.98 -21.55 -4.76
N PRO A 300 -18.68 -21.87 -4.62
CA PRO A 300 -17.66 -21.35 -5.52
C PRO A 300 -17.93 -21.68 -6.99
N LEU A 301 -18.51 -22.82 -7.31
CA LEU A 301 -18.78 -23.25 -8.69
C LEU A 301 -19.86 -22.40 -9.38
N GLU A 302 -20.80 -21.85 -8.61
CA GLU A 302 -21.79 -20.90 -9.15
C GLU A 302 -21.16 -19.58 -9.61
N PHE A 303 -20.02 -19.23 -9.03
CA PHE A 303 -19.26 -18.00 -9.34
C PHE A 303 -18.02 -18.29 -10.21
N GLY A 304 -17.86 -19.52 -10.72
CA GLY A 304 -16.71 -19.87 -11.56
C GLY A 304 -15.38 -19.88 -10.80
N LEU A 305 -15.43 -20.08 -9.48
CA LEU A 305 -14.27 -20.16 -8.61
C LEU A 305 -13.86 -21.64 -8.39
N PRO A 306 -12.61 -21.92 -8.01
CA PRO A 306 -12.16 -23.27 -7.67
C PRO A 306 -12.91 -23.81 -6.43
N PRO A 307 -13.04 -25.15 -6.30
CA PRO A 307 -13.78 -25.76 -5.19
C PRO A 307 -13.07 -25.54 -3.84
N ALA A 308 -13.86 -25.45 -2.76
CA ALA A 308 -13.37 -25.23 -1.39
C ALA A 308 -12.31 -26.27 -0.93
N SER A 309 -12.35 -27.50 -1.47
CA SER A 309 -11.39 -28.56 -1.15
C SER A 309 -9.94 -28.25 -1.57
N GLU A 310 -9.76 -27.27 -2.45
CA GLU A 310 -8.44 -26.86 -2.93
C GLU A 310 -7.75 -25.82 -2.04
N MET A 311 -8.38 -25.37 -0.95
CA MET A 311 -7.76 -24.49 0.04
C MET A 311 -7.73 -25.10 1.44
N ARG A 312 -6.90 -24.54 2.33
CA ARG A 312 -6.86 -24.79 3.77
C ARG A 312 -7.00 -23.45 4.50
N PHE A 313 -8.22 -22.91 4.47
CA PHE A 313 -8.54 -21.62 5.11
C PHE A 313 -9.15 -21.83 6.50
N GLY A 314 -9.06 -20.84 7.36
CA GLY A 314 -9.57 -20.88 8.73
C GLY A 314 -8.47 -20.82 9.79
N TRP A 315 -8.84 -20.30 10.95
CA TRP A 315 -7.92 -20.03 12.05
C TRP A 315 -7.02 -21.21 12.41
N ALA A 316 -5.75 -20.93 12.60
CA ALA A 316 -4.75 -21.86 13.13
C ALA A 316 -3.65 -21.08 13.85
N ASP A 317 -3.15 -21.61 14.98
CA ASP A 317 -2.06 -21.05 15.78
C ASP A 317 -1.01 -22.09 16.19
N ASP A 318 -1.19 -23.34 15.74
CA ASP A 318 -0.31 -24.47 16.03
C ASP A 318 0.09 -25.17 14.71
N PRO A 319 1.41 -25.30 14.43
CA PRO A 319 1.92 -26.00 13.24
C PRO A 319 1.54 -27.48 13.16
N SER A 320 1.09 -28.11 14.24
CA SER A 320 0.57 -29.49 14.20
C SER A 320 -0.80 -29.60 13.49
N HIS A 321 -1.53 -28.48 13.36
CA HIS A 321 -2.84 -28.42 12.73
C HIS A 321 -2.84 -27.67 11.39
N PHE A 322 -1.71 -27.06 11.03
CA PHE A 322 -1.52 -26.31 9.80
C PHE A 322 -0.07 -26.46 9.31
N ASP A 323 0.14 -27.18 8.22
CA ASP A 323 1.45 -27.30 7.60
C ASP A 323 1.85 -25.97 6.95
N LEU A 324 2.82 -25.27 7.57
CA LEU A 324 3.20 -23.92 7.17
C LEU A 324 3.66 -23.82 5.71
N ALA A 325 4.29 -24.85 5.16
CA ALA A 325 4.72 -24.88 3.76
C ALA A 325 3.60 -25.39 2.83
N ALA A 326 3.05 -26.56 3.11
CA ALA A 326 2.10 -27.21 2.22
C ALA A 326 0.74 -26.52 2.19
N ASP A 327 0.18 -26.15 3.35
CA ASP A 327 -1.11 -25.45 3.42
C ASP A 327 -1.02 -24.02 2.91
N SER A 328 0.11 -23.32 3.16
CA SER A 328 0.37 -21.99 2.57
C SER A 328 0.43 -22.07 1.04
N LEU A 329 1.12 -23.08 0.49
CA LEU A 329 1.19 -23.25 -0.96
C LEU A 329 -0.18 -23.55 -1.57
N LYS A 330 -0.98 -24.38 -0.88
CA LYS A 330 -2.36 -24.70 -1.27
C LYS A 330 -3.22 -23.44 -1.31
N ASN A 331 -3.16 -22.62 -0.27
CA ASN A 331 -3.89 -21.35 -0.20
C ASN A 331 -3.42 -20.34 -1.26
N ALA A 332 -2.11 -20.24 -1.49
CA ALA A 332 -1.56 -19.34 -2.52
C ALA A 332 -2.03 -19.73 -3.92
N ARG A 333 -2.01 -21.02 -4.26
CA ARG A 333 -2.52 -21.53 -5.54
C ARG A 333 -4.01 -21.26 -5.70
N TYR A 334 -4.80 -21.58 -4.68
CA TYR A 334 -6.23 -21.27 -4.67
C TYR A 334 -6.49 -19.77 -4.93
N ALA A 335 -5.77 -18.88 -4.24
CA ALA A 335 -5.87 -17.44 -4.44
C ALA A 335 -5.47 -17.02 -5.86
N MET A 336 -4.44 -17.61 -6.45
CA MET A 336 -4.06 -17.37 -7.85
C MET A 336 -5.16 -17.79 -8.82
N ASP A 337 -5.78 -18.96 -8.60
CA ASP A 337 -6.88 -19.46 -9.43
C ASP A 337 -8.13 -18.57 -9.30
N VAL A 338 -8.41 -18.04 -8.10
CA VAL A 338 -9.46 -17.03 -7.90
C VAL A 338 -9.14 -15.75 -8.68
N LEU A 339 -7.90 -15.25 -8.65
CA LEU A 339 -7.51 -14.06 -9.42
C LEU A 339 -7.64 -14.32 -10.93
N HIS A 340 -7.24 -15.48 -11.39
CA HIS A 340 -7.41 -15.88 -12.79
C HIS A 340 -8.90 -15.92 -13.17
N ALA A 341 -9.74 -16.50 -12.33
CA ALA A 341 -11.18 -16.52 -12.55
C ALA A 341 -11.78 -15.11 -12.60
N ILE A 342 -11.42 -14.22 -11.68
CA ILE A 342 -11.86 -12.82 -11.70
C ILE A 342 -11.54 -12.15 -13.03
N LEU A 343 -10.37 -12.41 -13.59
CA LEU A 343 -9.98 -11.82 -14.88
C LEU A 343 -10.70 -12.43 -16.06
N PHE A 344 -10.81 -13.75 -16.13
CA PHE A 344 -11.11 -14.44 -17.38
C PHE A 344 -12.41 -15.25 -17.36
N GLU A 345 -12.94 -15.63 -16.16
CA GLU A 345 -14.18 -16.39 -16.09
C GLU A 345 -15.41 -15.47 -16.07
N PRO A 346 -16.37 -15.65 -16.99
CA PRO A 346 -17.58 -14.82 -17.02
C PRO A 346 -18.43 -14.90 -15.76
N LYS A 347 -18.48 -16.05 -15.09
CA LYS A 347 -19.26 -16.24 -13.86
C LYS A 347 -18.69 -15.47 -12.67
N ALA A 348 -17.40 -15.12 -12.69
CA ALA A 348 -16.71 -14.39 -11.65
C ALA A 348 -16.79 -12.86 -11.83
N ASP A 349 -17.56 -12.35 -12.80
CA ASP A 349 -17.61 -10.95 -13.18
C ASP A 349 -18.02 -10.02 -12.01
N VAL A 350 -18.82 -10.51 -11.08
CA VAL A 350 -19.27 -9.77 -9.89
C VAL A 350 -18.11 -9.25 -9.05
N PHE A 351 -17.01 -9.96 -8.99
CA PHE A 351 -15.82 -9.59 -8.22
C PHE A 351 -14.96 -8.51 -8.89
N ARG A 352 -15.13 -8.26 -10.18
CA ARG A 352 -14.41 -7.23 -10.96
C ARG A 352 -14.69 -5.80 -10.51
N TYR A 353 -15.76 -5.60 -9.75
CA TYR A 353 -16.19 -4.28 -9.27
C TYR A 353 -15.61 -3.89 -7.90
N GLY A 354 -14.80 -4.77 -7.28
CA GLY A 354 -14.25 -4.60 -5.93
C GLY A 354 -15.19 -5.09 -4.84
N ILE A 355 -14.62 -5.31 -3.65
CA ILE A 355 -15.25 -6.01 -2.51
C ILE A 355 -16.63 -5.44 -2.13
N ARG A 356 -16.78 -4.10 -2.02
CA ARG A 356 -18.03 -3.45 -1.61
C ARG A 356 -19.19 -3.72 -2.56
N VAL A 357 -18.95 -3.56 -3.87
CA VAL A 357 -19.99 -3.76 -4.90
C VAL A 357 -20.29 -5.24 -5.04
N ALA A 358 -19.27 -6.08 -5.01
CA ALA A 358 -19.43 -7.54 -5.04
C ALA A 358 -20.29 -8.03 -3.87
N ALA A 359 -19.97 -7.62 -2.64
CA ALA A 359 -20.73 -7.99 -1.45
C ALA A 359 -22.21 -7.60 -1.57
N LYS A 360 -22.52 -6.35 -1.93
CA LYS A 360 -23.90 -5.89 -2.11
C LYS A 360 -24.68 -6.68 -3.18
N LYS A 361 -24.02 -7.05 -4.28
CA LYS A 361 -24.66 -7.84 -5.34
C LYS A 361 -24.91 -9.29 -4.90
N ILE A 362 -23.94 -9.90 -4.20
CA ILE A 362 -24.04 -11.26 -3.66
C ILE A 362 -25.13 -11.31 -2.59
N ASP A 363 -25.13 -10.35 -1.64
CA ASP A 363 -26.14 -10.26 -0.57
C ASP A 363 -27.54 -10.16 -1.13
N LYS A 364 -27.71 -9.30 -2.15
CA LYS A 364 -29.02 -9.17 -2.84
C LYS A 364 -29.42 -10.45 -3.57
N ARG A 365 -28.47 -11.14 -4.20
CA ARG A 365 -28.73 -12.38 -4.99
C ARG A 365 -29.08 -13.55 -4.09
N LEU A 366 -28.35 -13.72 -2.98
CA LEU A 366 -28.42 -14.92 -2.13
C LEU A 366 -29.23 -14.71 -0.83
N GLY A 367 -29.60 -13.46 -0.49
CA GLY A 367 -30.31 -13.16 0.77
C GLY A 367 -29.43 -13.33 2.00
N ILE A 368 -28.11 -13.12 1.88
CA ILE A 368 -27.14 -13.22 2.96
C ILE A 368 -26.55 -11.85 3.33
N ARG A 369 -25.61 -11.82 4.26
CA ARG A 369 -24.88 -10.61 4.66
C ARG A 369 -23.37 -10.82 4.58
N SER A 370 -22.89 -11.10 3.38
CA SER A 370 -21.44 -11.28 3.11
C SER A 370 -20.66 -9.99 3.37
N ILE A 371 -21.32 -8.83 3.26
CA ILE A 371 -20.74 -7.53 3.53
C ILE A 371 -20.23 -7.39 4.98
N ASP A 372 -20.84 -8.08 5.93
CA ASP A 372 -20.46 -8.01 7.36
C ASP A 372 -19.09 -8.65 7.64
N ARG A 373 -18.57 -9.45 6.71
CA ARG A 373 -17.23 -10.06 6.77
C ARG A 373 -16.18 -9.26 6.02
N ALA A 374 -16.60 -8.33 5.17
CA ALA A 374 -15.69 -7.53 4.37
C ALA A 374 -15.06 -6.41 5.20
N VAL A 375 -13.77 -6.11 4.97
CA VAL A 375 -13.10 -4.97 5.63
C VAL A 375 -12.72 -3.94 4.59
N PHE A 376 -13.42 -2.82 4.61
CA PHE A 376 -13.17 -1.70 3.69
C PHE A 376 -13.71 -0.38 4.26
N ILE A 377 -13.22 0.71 3.72
CA ILE A 377 -13.71 2.07 3.95
C ILE A 377 -14.47 2.49 2.70
N SER A 378 -15.68 3.03 2.89
CA SER A 378 -16.60 3.40 1.81
C SER A 378 -16.42 4.85 1.39
N HIS A 379 -16.54 5.11 0.08
CA HIS A 379 -16.53 6.44 -0.49
C HIS A 379 -17.47 6.53 -1.69
N GLY A 380 -18.38 7.51 -1.69
CA GLY A 380 -19.41 7.65 -2.71
C GLY A 380 -20.30 6.41 -2.83
N ASP A 381 -20.90 6.20 -3.98
CA ASP A 381 -21.91 5.15 -4.19
C ASP A 381 -21.29 3.73 -4.24
N GLU A 382 -20.15 3.60 -4.92
CA GLU A 382 -19.53 2.31 -5.19
C GLU A 382 -18.05 2.22 -4.78
N GLY A 383 -17.42 3.35 -4.47
CA GLY A 383 -16.00 3.38 -4.12
C GLY A 383 -15.73 2.73 -2.76
N CYS A 384 -14.62 2.05 -2.67
CA CYS A 384 -14.10 1.50 -1.42
C CYS A 384 -12.58 1.35 -1.46
N MET A 385 -11.99 1.24 -0.28
CA MET A 385 -10.59 0.91 -0.13
C MET A 385 -10.41 -0.08 1.02
N VAL A 386 -9.76 -1.21 0.77
CA VAL A 386 -9.27 -2.11 1.82
C VAL A 386 -8.17 -1.38 2.60
N PRO A 387 -8.22 -1.28 3.94
CA PRO A 387 -7.18 -0.62 4.72
C PRO A 387 -5.86 -1.40 4.65
N ASN A 388 -4.73 -0.71 4.86
CA ASN A 388 -3.46 -1.40 5.07
C ASN A 388 -3.53 -2.23 6.37
N GLN A 389 -2.71 -3.27 6.47
CA GLN A 389 -2.77 -4.29 7.52
C GLN A 389 -2.16 -3.80 8.86
N TYR A 390 -2.75 -2.75 9.39
CA TYR A 390 -2.46 -2.23 10.74
C TYR A 390 -3.75 -2.19 11.54
N TRP A 391 -3.78 -2.89 12.66
CA TRP A 391 -4.96 -2.92 13.52
C TRP A 391 -5.02 -1.68 14.40
N VAL A 392 -5.51 -0.61 13.83
CA VAL A 392 -5.67 0.69 14.49
C VAL A 392 -6.90 1.42 13.93
N PRO A 393 -7.68 2.15 14.75
CA PRO A 393 -8.88 2.87 14.29
C PRO A 393 -8.58 3.95 13.24
N GLY A 394 -7.37 4.50 13.23
CA GLY A 394 -6.94 5.46 12.22
C GLY A 394 -7.07 4.94 10.80
N MET A 395 -6.78 3.65 10.58
CA MET A 395 -6.93 3.00 9.27
C MET A 395 -8.39 2.95 8.77
N LEU A 396 -9.34 3.09 9.67
CA LEU A 396 -10.78 3.01 9.41
C LEU A 396 -11.46 4.39 9.47
N SER A 397 -10.68 5.46 9.56
CA SER A 397 -11.18 6.83 9.73
C SER A 397 -11.93 7.34 8.50
N PRO A 398 -12.96 8.20 8.71
CA PRO A 398 -13.73 8.83 7.65
C PRO A 398 -12.94 9.98 6.97
N MET A 399 -11.87 9.63 6.27
CA MET A 399 -11.05 10.59 5.53
C MET A 399 -11.34 10.54 4.03
N PRO A 400 -11.33 11.69 3.34
CA PRO A 400 -11.59 11.75 1.90
C PRO A 400 -10.47 11.15 1.05
N MET A 401 -9.22 11.20 1.55
CA MET A 401 -8.09 10.49 0.98
C MET A 401 -7.80 9.29 1.87
N MET A 402 -8.10 8.13 1.32
CA MET A 402 -7.93 6.87 2.03
C MET A 402 -6.52 6.31 1.76
N GLY A 403 -6.00 5.57 2.72
CA GLY A 403 -4.71 4.93 2.68
C GLY A 403 -3.84 5.29 3.89
N LYS A 404 -2.90 4.41 4.21
CA LYS A 404 -2.05 4.48 5.41
C LYS A 404 -1.46 5.86 5.67
N TYR A 405 -1.07 6.54 4.61
CA TYR A 405 -0.24 7.73 4.80
C TYR A 405 -1.04 9.00 5.07
N PHE A 406 -2.30 9.00 4.68
CA PHE A 406 -3.20 10.14 4.87
C PHE A 406 -3.99 10.07 6.19
N VAL A 407 -3.75 9.04 7.00
CA VAL A 407 -4.38 8.85 8.30
C VAL A 407 -3.33 8.54 9.36
N HIS A 408 -3.67 8.77 10.62
CA HIS A 408 -2.86 8.33 11.74
C HIS A 408 -2.93 6.81 11.87
N TYR A 409 -1.77 6.15 11.87
CA TYR A 409 -1.66 4.70 11.98
C TYR A 409 -0.77 4.24 13.15
N GLY A 410 -0.52 5.14 14.11
CA GLY A 410 0.11 4.78 15.37
C GLY A 410 -0.79 3.89 16.21
N VAL A 411 -0.19 3.06 17.04
CA VAL A 411 -0.89 2.08 17.89
C VAL A 411 -1.36 2.65 19.23
N GLU A 412 -0.93 3.86 19.59
CA GLU A 412 -1.36 4.52 20.81
C GLU A 412 -2.88 4.78 20.82
N PHE A 413 -3.48 4.69 21.99
CA PHE A 413 -4.88 5.09 22.15
C PHE A 413 -5.01 6.61 21.99
N LEU A 414 -5.92 7.02 21.11
CA LEU A 414 -6.37 8.40 20.98
C LEU A 414 -7.92 8.40 21.07
N PRO A 415 -8.53 9.29 21.90
CA PRO A 415 -9.96 9.53 21.80
C PRO A 415 -10.38 9.90 20.39
N PRO A 416 -11.58 9.53 19.91
CA PRO A 416 -11.95 9.64 18.50
C PRO A 416 -11.86 11.07 17.95
N HIS A 417 -12.20 12.09 18.73
CA HIS A 417 -12.05 13.47 18.31
C HIS A 417 -10.56 13.85 18.11
N ALA A 418 -9.68 13.43 19.04
CA ALA A 418 -8.23 13.64 18.90
C ALA A 418 -7.65 12.87 17.72
N LEU A 419 -8.12 11.64 17.47
CA LEU A 419 -7.76 10.86 16.29
C LEU A 419 -8.12 11.60 14.99
N GLY A 420 -9.32 12.21 14.93
CA GLY A 420 -9.74 13.01 13.77
C GLY A 420 -8.80 14.19 13.51
N ARG A 421 -8.40 14.91 14.54
CA ARG A 421 -7.42 16.01 14.44
C ARG A 421 -6.05 15.52 13.95
N LYS A 422 -5.59 14.39 14.48
CA LYS A 422 -4.32 13.77 14.09
C LYS A 422 -4.31 13.32 12.63
N ASN A 423 -5.45 12.92 12.09
CA ASN A 423 -5.58 12.59 10.66
C ASN A 423 -5.36 13.82 9.77
N VAL A 424 -5.85 15.00 10.15
CA VAL A 424 -5.61 16.24 9.38
C VAL A 424 -4.13 16.62 9.37
N GLU A 425 -3.46 16.50 10.51
CA GLU A 425 -2.02 16.68 10.61
C GLU A 425 -1.30 15.71 9.64
N ARG A 426 -1.64 14.44 9.68
CA ARG A 426 -1.04 13.42 8.81
C ARG A 426 -1.30 13.70 7.34
N MET A 427 -2.52 14.02 6.95
CA MET A 427 -2.86 14.33 5.56
C MET A 427 -2.07 15.53 5.04
N THR A 428 -1.94 16.58 5.84
CA THR A 428 -1.18 17.79 5.49
C THR A 428 0.28 17.47 5.20
N TYR A 429 0.94 16.74 6.08
CA TYR A 429 2.34 16.37 5.90
C TYR A 429 2.56 15.33 4.81
N GLU A 430 1.62 14.44 4.58
CA GLU A 430 1.75 13.50 3.49
C GLU A 430 1.61 14.17 2.13
N LEU A 431 0.69 15.12 1.98
CA LEU A 431 0.60 15.94 0.77
C LEU A 431 1.85 16.80 0.56
N PHE A 432 2.47 17.29 1.65
CA PHE A 432 3.75 17.98 1.58
C PHE A 432 4.82 17.11 0.89
N ASN A 433 4.98 15.87 1.33
CA ASN A 433 5.98 14.94 0.79
C ASN A 433 5.64 14.47 -0.63
N GLU A 434 4.39 14.07 -0.88
CA GLU A 434 3.93 13.58 -2.18
C GLU A 434 4.04 14.65 -3.28
N ASN A 435 3.66 15.89 -2.97
CA ASN A 435 3.72 16.99 -3.94
C ASN A 435 5.15 17.49 -4.21
N SER A 436 6.07 17.32 -3.27
CA SER A 436 7.50 17.62 -3.49
C SER A 436 8.24 16.51 -4.23
N GLY A 437 7.62 15.33 -4.41
CA GLY A 437 8.25 14.17 -5.02
C GLY A 437 9.34 13.52 -4.15
N ILE A 438 9.41 13.86 -2.87
CA ILE A 438 10.41 13.34 -1.95
C ILE A 438 9.93 12.03 -1.32
N CYS A 439 10.79 11.02 -1.33
CA CYS A 439 10.51 9.77 -0.65
C CYS A 439 10.24 10.02 0.85
N ARG A 440 9.12 9.48 1.36
CA ARG A 440 8.71 9.65 2.76
C ARG A 440 9.74 9.23 3.81
N PHE A 441 10.70 8.37 3.49
CA PHE A 441 11.79 8.04 4.40
C PHE A 441 12.75 9.20 4.64
N HIS A 442 12.73 10.20 3.76
CA HIS A 442 13.49 11.44 3.87
C HIS A 442 12.69 12.63 4.40
N ARG A 443 11.40 12.44 4.69
CA ARG A 443 10.48 13.53 5.07
C ARG A 443 11.01 14.45 6.18
N LYS A 444 11.72 13.92 7.17
CA LYS A 444 12.15 14.71 8.32
C LYS A 444 13.08 15.85 7.95
N TRP A 445 14.05 15.63 7.07
CA TRP A 445 14.90 16.70 6.61
C TRP A 445 14.22 17.54 5.53
N ALA A 446 13.44 16.93 4.65
CA ALA A 446 12.73 17.63 3.58
C ALA A 446 11.73 18.66 4.12
N GLU A 447 10.94 18.28 5.11
CA GLU A 447 9.98 19.17 5.77
C GLU A 447 10.66 20.39 6.41
N ALA A 448 11.90 20.24 6.86
CA ALA A 448 12.65 21.32 7.52
C ALA A 448 13.21 22.40 6.57
N ILE A 449 13.54 22.03 5.31
CA ILE A 449 14.31 22.90 4.41
C ILE A 449 13.59 23.22 3.10
N THR A 450 12.38 22.70 2.85
CA THR A 450 11.71 22.90 1.55
C THR A 450 11.45 24.36 1.25
N ASP A 451 10.96 25.16 2.20
CA ASP A 451 10.68 26.59 1.97
C ASP A 451 11.97 27.37 1.67
N GLU A 452 13.05 27.05 2.35
CA GLU A 452 14.36 27.66 2.11
C GLU A 452 14.90 27.33 0.71
N ILE A 453 14.79 26.07 0.29
CA ILE A 453 15.17 25.64 -1.07
C ILE A 453 14.32 26.37 -2.11
N LEU A 454 13.01 26.44 -1.93
CA LEU A 454 12.11 27.14 -2.85
C LEU A 454 12.46 28.62 -2.97
N GLN A 455 12.83 29.26 -1.87
CA GLN A 455 13.26 30.67 -1.88
C GLN A 455 14.63 30.83 -2.55
N ALA A 456 15.63 30.02 -2.18
CA ALA A 456 16.99 30.15 -2.66
C ALA A 456 17.14 29.88 -4.16
N HIS A 457 16.49 28.82 -4.66
CA HIS A 457 16.67 28.38 -6.05
C HIS A 457 15.59 28.88 -7.01
N TYR A 458 14.38 29.17 -6.52
CA TYR A 458 13.28 29.60 -7.38
C TYR A 458 12.74 30.99 -7.07
N GLY A 459 13.29 31.67 -6.04
CA GLY A 459 12.82 32.99 -5.61
C GLY A 459 11.40 33.00 -5.05
N LEU A 460 10.88 31.84 -4.66
CA LEU A 460 9.52 31.68 -4.16
C LEU A 460 9.50 31.83 -2.64
N GLN A 461 8.88 32.90 -2.15
CA GLN A 461 8.55 33.03 -0.74
C GLN A 461 7.24 32.28 -0.45
N THR A 462 7.34 31.13 0.18
CA THR A 462 6.19 30.25 0.46
C THR A 462 6.15 29.88 1.94
N ASP A 463 4.95 29.58 2.42
CA ASP A 463 4.73 28.70 3.56
C ASP A 463 4.16 27.40 2.96
N TYR A 464 5.04 26.46 2.63
CA TYR A 464 4.68 25.24 1.94
C TYR A 464 3.75 24.35 2.76
N LYS A 465 3.93 24.30 4.09
CA LYS A 465 3.03 23.61 5.01
C LYS A 465 1.62 24.20 4.95
N ALA A 466 1.49 25.54 5.06
CA ALA A 466 0.20 26.20 4.97
C ALA A 466 -0.46 25.99 3.59
N HIS A 467 0.33 25.93 2.52
CA HIS A 467 -0.17 25.60 1.19
C HIS A 467 -0.75 24.18 1.15
N GLN A 468 -0.03 23.17 1.67
CA GLN A 468 -0.52 21.79 1.71
C GLN A 468 -1.73 21.63 2.65
N PHE A 469 -1.79 22.39 3.73
CA PHE A 469 -2.97 22.43 4.58
C PHE A 469 -4.20 22.97 3.83
N ARG A 470 -4.07 24.08 3.07
CA ARG A 470 -5.17 24.60 2.24
C ARG A 470 -5.63 23.57 1.22
N LEU A 471 -4.70 22.89 0.55
CA LEU A 471 -5.03 21.83 -0.39
C LEU A 471 -5.76 20.66 0.30
N SER A 472 -5.30 20.24 1.47
CA SER A 472 -5.96 19.21 2.30
C SER A 472 -7.40 19.61 2.63
N ARG A 473 -7.61 20.86 3.00
CA ARG A 473 -8.94 21.41 3.32
C ARG A 473 -9.85 21.45 2.09
N GLU A 474 -9.35 21.91 0.94
CA GLU A 474 -10.11 21.90 -0.31
C GLU A 474 -10.53 20.49 -0.74
N ILE A 475 -9.63 19.51 -0.61
CA ILE A 475 -9.95 18.10 -0.87
C ILE A 475 -11.04 17.63 0.10
N TYR A 476 -10.90 17.93 1.40
CA TYR A 476 -11.88 17.56 2.40
C TYR A 476 -13.26 18.17 2.13
N GLU A 477 -13.34 19.47 1.91
CA GLU A 477 -14.59 20.20 1.65
C GLU A 477 -15.31 19.66 0.41
N ARG A 478 -14.56 19.33 -0.63
CA ARG A 478 -15.09 18.76 -1.87
C ARG A 478 -15.58 17.33 -1.73
N GLU A 479 -14.86 16.50 -0.99
CA GLU A 479 -15.10 15.05 -0.94
C GLU A 479 -15.86 14.60 0.32
N ALA A 480 -15.98 15.46 1.36
CA ALA A 480 -16.68 15.14 2.60
C ALA A 480 -18.13 14.65 2.42
N PRO A 481 -18.92 15.19 1.46
CA PRO A 481 -20.27 14.67 1.20
C PRO A 481 -20.32 13.22 0.69
N LYS A 482 -19.22 12.70 0.18
CA LYS A 482 -19.09 11.34 -0.35
C LYS A 482 -18.57 10.34 0.70
N ILE A 483 -18.22 10.80 1.89
CA ILE A 483 -17.77 9.93 2.98
C ILE A 483 -18.97 9.18 3.53
N VAL A 484 -18.89 7.85 3.54
CA VAL A 484 -19.96 6.94 3.98
C VAL A 484 -19.58 6.27 5.29
N TYR A 485 -20.55 6.11 6.18
CA TYR A 485 -20.40 5.34 7.42
C TYR A 485 -20.03 3.88 7.13
N TRP A 486 -19.38 3.24 8.07
CA TRP A 486 -18.99 1.82 7.99
C TRP A 486 -20.19 0.92 7.67
N GLU A 487 -20.07 0.14 6.61
CA GLU A 487 -21.15 -0.73 6.13
C GLU A 487 -20.98 -2.18 6.59
N SER A 488 -19.83 -2.52 7.18
CA SER A 488 -19.46 -3.87 7.63
C SER A 488 -19.42 -3.97 9.15
N GLU A 489 -19.98 -5.05 9.70
CA GLU A 489 -19.90 -5.36 11.12
C GLU A 489 -18.46 -5.62 11.57
N ARG A 490 -17.65 -6.31 10.77
CA ARG A 490 -16.22 -6.59 11.08
C ARG A 490 -15.39 -5.32 11.24
N VAL A 491 -15.70 -4.25 10.50
CA VAL A 491 -15.03 -2.96 10.70
C VAL A 491 -15.35 -2.37 12.09
N ILE A 492 -16.58 -2.54 12.56
CA ILE A 492 -16.99 -2.13 13.91
C ILE A 492 -16.26 -2.97 14.97
N ASP A 493 -16.20 -4.28 14.75
CA ASP A 493 -15.51 -5.22 15.65
C ASP A 493 -13.99 -4.94 15.72
N LEU A 494 -13.36 -4.53 14.61
CA LEU A 494 -11.97 -4.08 14.60
C LEU A 494 -11.75 -2.87 15.51
N VAL A 495 -12.66 -1.89 15.49
CA VAL A 495 -12.56 -0.71 16.37
C VAL A 495 -12.75 -1.11 17.82
N MET A 496 -13.80 -1.88 18.12
CA MET A 496 -14.09 -2.35 19.48
C MET A 496 -12.93 -3.18 20.03
N GLY A 497 -12.46 -4.17 19.27
CA GLY A 497 -11.36 -5.05 19.69
C GLY A 497 -10.03 -4.31 19.92
N PHE A 498 -9.77 -3.22 19.19
CA PHE A 498 -8.61 -2.36 19.47
C PHE A 498 -8.74 -1.68 20.84
N LEU A 499 -9.92 -1.18 21.17
CA LEU A 499 -10.16 -0.55 22.47
C LEU A 499 -10.07 -1.57 23.61
N GLU A 500 -10.63 -2.77 23.42
CA GLU A 500 -10.55 -3.88 24.37
C GLU A 500 -9.10 -4.33 24.61
N GLN A 501 -8.27 -4.34 23.58
CA GLN A 501 -6.85 -4.67 23.73
C GLN A 501 -6.14 -3.65 24.62
N TRP A 502 -6.38 -2.35 24.47
CA TRP A 502 -5.79 -1.34 25.35
C TRP A 502 -6.22 -1.47 26.81
N GLU A 503 -7.51 -1.84 27.05
CA GLU A 503 -7.95 -2.13 28.42
C GLU A 503 -7.26 -3.38 28.98
N ALA A 504 -7.12 -4.43 28.17
CA ALA A 504 -6.42 -5.67 28.56
C ALA A 504 -4.93 -5.42 28.82
N ASP A 505 -4.29 -4.55 28.06
CA ASP A 505 -2.90 -4.10 28.24
C ASP A 505 -2.72 -3.20 29.50
N GLY A 506 -3.80 -2.92 30.21
CA GLY A 506 -3.78 -2.21 31.49
C GLY A 506 -3.98 -0.70 31.40
N LEU A 507 -4.27 -0.14 30.21
CA LEU A 507 -4.60 1.28 30.10
C LEU A 507 -5.93 1.58 30.81
N ARG A 508 -5.93 2.61 31.68
CA ARG A 508 -7.10 3.04 32.47
C ARG A 508 -7.45 4.51 32.19
N ASP A 509 -7.40 4.87 30.90
CA ASP A 509 -7.83 6.18 30.42
C ASP A 509 -9.36 6.32 30.54
N PRO A 510 -9.89 7.41 31.13
CA PRO A 510 -11.34 7.60 31.31
C PRO A 510 -12.11 7.62 29.97
N GLU A 511 -11.55 8.17 28.90
CA GLU A 511 -12.19 8.18 27.59
C GLU A 511 -12.24 6.78 26.97
N LEU A 512 -11.18 5.99 27.13
CA LEU A 512 -11.16 4.58 26.71
C LEU A 512 -12.28 3.80 27.40
N LEU A 513 -12.35 3.89 28.73
CA LEU A 513 -13.34 3.15 29.52
C LEU A 513 -14.77 3.57 29.18
N ARG A 514 -15.01 4.88 28.99
CA ARG A 514 -16.31 5.41 28.56
C ARG A 514 -16.74 4.85 27.20
N TRP A 515 -15.83 4.79 26.24
CA TRP A 515 -16.14 4.24 24.92
C TRP A 515 -16.39 2.73 24.99
N LEU A 516 -15.59 1.99 25.74
CA LEU A 516 -15.81 0.55 25.94
C LEU A 516 -17.16 0.23 26.58
N GLU A 517 -17.57 0.98 27.61
CA GLU A 517 -18.89 0.82 28.21
C GLU A 517 -20.02 0.99 27.18
N ARG A 518 -19.90 2.02 26.30
CA ARG A 518 -20.86 2.27 25.23
C ARG A 518 -20.88 1.14 24.20
N PHE A 519 -19.70 0.68 23.74
CA PHE A 519 -19.61 -0.43 22.77
C PHE A 519 -20.19 -1.73 23.35
N ARG A 520 -19.99 -2.00 24.64
CA ARG A 520 -20.57 -3.17 25.32
C ARG A 520 -22.06 -3.08 25.49
N ALA A 521 -22.62 -1.87 25.68
CA ALA A 521 -24.05 -1.65 25.79
C ALA A 521 -24.78 -1.78 24.44
N ASP A 522 -24.29 -1.12 23.40
CA ASP A 522 -24.78 -1.18 22.01
C ASP A 522 -23.65 -0.82 21.04
N LYS A 523 -23.02 -1.86 20.46
CA LYS A 523 -21.86 -1.64 19.58
C LYS A 523 -22.18 -0.83 18.33
N PHE A 524 -23.39 -0.94 17.78
CA PHE A 524 -23.77 -0.23 16.56
C PHE A 524 -24.04 1.25 16.82
N ALA A 525 -24.70 1.59 17.92
CA ALA A 525 -24.89 2.98 18.34
C ALA A 525 -23.54 3.62 18.70
N ALA A 526 -22.73 2.94 19.52
CA ALA A 526 -21.40 3.41 19.91
C ALA A 526 -20.49 3.65 18.69
N ALA A 527 -20.49 2.75 17.72
CA ALA A 527 -19.72 2.88 16.50
C ALA A 527 -20.11 4.11 15.67
N ARG A 528 -21.41 4.42 15.55
CA ARG A 528 -21.89 5.64 14.88
C ARG A 528 -21.38 6.90 15.56
N ASP A 529 -21.49 6.94 16.89
CA ASP A 529 -21.05 8.08 17.66
C ASP A 529 -19.52 8.23 17.65
N TYR A 530 -18.79 7.10 17.70
CA TYR A 530 -17.33 7.09 17.56
C TYR A 530 -16.89 7.65 16.19
N TRP A 531 -17.49 7.14 15.11
CA TRP A 531 -17.24 7.62 13.75
C TRP A 531 -17.56 9.10 13.60
N GLN A 532 -18.69 9.54 14.16
CA GLN A 532 -19.08 10.94 14.14
C GLN A 532 -18.08 11.82 14.92
N ALA A 533 -17.62 11.37 16.09
CA ALA A 533 -16.62 12.10 16.88
C ALA A 533 -15.27 12.22 16.13
N VAL A 534 -14.86 11.19 15.37
CA VAL A 534 -13.68 11.30 14.49
C VAL A 534 -13.91 12.37 13.41
N ARG A 535 -15.08 12.41 12.77
CA ARG A 535 -15.41 13.45 11.77
C ARG A 535 -15.41 14.85 12.35
N GLU A 536 -15.96 15.02 13.55
CA GLU A 536 -15.97 16.30 14.27
C GLU A 536 -14.54 16.78 14.56
N GLY A 537 -13.65 15.87 14.95
CA GLY A 537 -12.24 16.16 15.13
C GLY A 537 -11.54 16.60 13.84
N ILE A 538 -11.84 15.95 12.72
CA ILE A 538 -11.35 16.34 11.39
C ILE A 538 -11.84 17.75 11.04
N HIS A 539 -13.15 17.99 11.19
CA HIS A 539 -13.74 19.27 10.89
C HIS A 539 -13.15 20.41 11.75
N ALA A 540 -13.06 20.20 13.06
CA ALA A 540 -12.48 21.16 14.00
C ALA A 540 -11.03 21.54 13.61
N ALA A 541 -10.19 20.55 13.25
CA ALA A 541 -8.82 20.82 12.84
C ALA A 541 -8.74 21.69 11.58
N PHE A 542 -9.62 21.48 10.60
CA PHE A 542 -9.65 22.32 9.40
C PHE A 542 -10.19 23.74 9.68
N GLN A 543 -11.05 23.91 10.67
CA GLN A 543 -11.55 25.23 11.09
C GLN A 543 -10.49 26.07 11.81
N GLU A 544 -9.65 25.46 12.63
CA GLU A 544 -8.59 26.15 13.38
C GLU A 544 -7.46 26.68 12.50
N GLY A 545 -7.26 26.11 11.32
CA GLY A 545 -6.28 26.57 10.36
C GLY A 545 -4.89 25.95 10.49
N ALA A 546 -4.00 26.28 9.56
CA ALA A 546 -2.66 25.70 9.43
C ALA A 546 -1.77 25.88 10.66
N GLY A 547 -1.96 26.97 11.40
CA GLY A 547 -1.19 27.27 12.62
C GLY A 547 -1.42 26.29 13.77
N ALA A 548 -2.54 25.56 13.76
CA ALA A 548 -2.83 24.51 14.73
C ALA A 548 -2.15 23.17 14.42
N ILE A 549 -1.54 23.03 13.23
CA ILE A 549 -0.77 21.84 12.87
C ILE A 549 0.65 21.98 13.44
N PRO A 550 1.06 21.08 14.37
CA PRO A 550 2.41 21.13 14.94
C PRO A 550 3.49 21.00 13.86
N ASP A 551 4.62 21.67 14.04
CA ASP A 551 5.77 21.42 13.20
C ASP A 551 6.38 20.06 13.54
N ASN A 552 6.46 19.17 12.55
CA ASN A 552 7.03 17.83 12.72
C ASN A 552 8.53 17.87 12.97
N PHE A 553 9.17 18.96 12.56
CA PHE A 553 10.61 19.09 12.63
C PHE A 553 11.02 20.53 12.97
N THR A 554 11.71 20.69 14.10
CA THR A 554 12.44 21.92 14.44
C THR A 554 13.93 21.56 14.42
N PRO A 555 14.77 22.26 13.65
CA PRO A 555 16.20 22.07 13.69
C PRO A 555 16.69 22.17 15.15
N GLY A 556 17.41 21.15 15.65
CA GLY A 556 17.93 21.11 17.02
C GLY A 556 17.18 20.20 18.01
N GLN A 557 15.96 19.74 17.73
CA GLN A 557 15.22 18.84 18.63
C GLN A 557 15.54 17.34 18.45
N GLN A 558 16.57 16.97 17.69
CA GLN A 558 16.99 15.57 17.52
C GLN A 558 17.40 14.85 18.82
N LYS A 559 17.67 15.57 19.91
CA LYS A 559 18.08 14.96 21.18
C LYS A 559 16.94 14.51 22.10
N ALA A 560 15.68 14.92 21.85
CA ALA A 560 14.59 14.74 22.82
C ALA A 560 13.54 13.70 22.45
N ARG A 561 13.54 13.14 21.23
CA ARG A 561 12.53 12.14 20.81
C ARG A 561 13.18 10.86 20.26
N GLN A 562 14.05 10.26 21.04
CA GLN A 562 14.27 8.81 21.00
C GLN A 562 13.20 8.14 21.86
N ASN A 563 11.94 8.29 21.51
CA ASN A 563 10.97 7.31 21.95
C ASN A 563 10.86 6.26 20.84
N PRO A 564 11.02 5.00 21.14
CA PRO A 564 10.70 3.94 20.19
C PRO A 564 9.23 4.09 19.86
N VAL A 565 8.92 4.37 18.61
CA VAL A 565 7.62 4.07 18.07
C VAL A 565 7.58 2.55 18.04
N PRO A 566 6.67 1.90 18.77
CA PRO A 566 6.54 0.47 18.73
C PRO A 566 6.25 -0.01 17.31
#